data_5c0f3a3e55cd49cc1805c7495ed44fde
#
_entry.id   5c0f3a3e55cd49cc1805c7495ed44fde
#
_cell.length_a   1.000
_cell.length_b   1.000
_cell.length_c   1.000
_cell.angle_alpha   90.00
_cell.angle_beta   90.00
_cell.angle_gamma   90.00
#
_symmetry.space_group_name_H-M   'P 1'
#
loop_
_entity.id
_entity.type
_entity.pdbx_description
1 polymer ?
#
loop_
_entity_poly.entity_id
_entity_poly.type
_entity_poly.pdbx_seq_one_letter_code
_entity_poly.pdbx_strand_id
1 'polypeptide(L)'
;MRRSLGRWVIWGLLLGGIASAQAAAPRTPLAPTVLVLGDSLSAAHNIPIEYGWVSLLDVRLGKMVPKWTAINASISGETSLSGRNRLPLLLHKYHPRVLVLELGANDGLQGLPLPALRDNLDAMIAMAQRTGARVLLLGIELPLNYGPQYRDGLRAVYAGLARSRHTALVPFLLDGVALDPALMQADGLHPVAKAEPRVLNNVWPALQRLLH
;
A
#
# COMPACT_ATOMS: atom_id res chain seq x y z
N MET A 1 -61.53 -30.35 70.18
CA MET A 1 -60.94 -29.25 69.33
C MET A 1 -59.59 -29.70 68.82
N ARG A 2 -59.51 -30.16 67.59
CA ARG A 2 -58.29 -30.54 66.94
C ARG A 2 -58.13 -29.76 65.60
N ARG A 3 -57.20 -28.88 65.52
CA ARG A 3 -56.85 -28.10 64.27
C ARG A 3 -55.86 -28.92 63.45
N SER A 4 -56.25 -29.27 62.23
CA SER A 4 -55.33 -29.88 61.23
C SER A 4 -54.60 -28.81 60.48
N LEU A 5 -53.30 -28.93 60.51
CA LEU A 5 -52.36 -28.12 59.71
C LEU A 5 -52.23 -28.80 58.33
N GLY A 6 -52.68 -28.12 57.28
CA GLY A 6 -52.45 -28.48 55.87
C GLY A 6 -51.04 -28.10 55.44
N ARG A 7 -50.27 -29.08 54.93
CA ARG A 7 -48.92 -28.85 54.28
C ARG A 7 -49.14 -28.52 52.80
N TRP A 8 -48.76 -27.31 52.43
CA TRP A 8 -48.65 -26.92 51.04
C TRP A 8 -47.28 -27.35 50.48
N VAL A 9 -47.32 -28.24 49.46
CA VAL A 9 -46.08 -28.60 48.69
C VAL A 9 -46.04 -27.68 47.50
N ILE A 10 -45.06 -26.81 47.52
CA ILE A 10 -44.76 -25.91 46.37
C ILE A 10 -43.81 -26.68 45.42
N TRP A 11 -44.30 -27.02 44.23
CA TRP A 11 -43.51 -27.53 43.15
C TRP A 11 -42.82 -26.34 42.43
N GLY A 12 -41.49 -26.16 42.63
CA GLY A 12 -40.68 -25.22 41.87
C GLY A 12 -40.39 -25.79 40.50
N LEU A 13 -40.93 -25.20 39.45
CA LEU A 13 -40.56 -25.46 38.07
C LEU A 13 -39.20 -24.78 37.78
N LEU A 14 -38.16 -25.59 37.69
CA LEU A 14 -36.84 -25.17 37.16
C LEU A 14 -36.95 -25.08 35.63
N LEU A 15 -37.16 -23.86 35.10
CA LEU A 15 -36.98 -23.55 33.68
C LEU A 15 -35.48 -23.47 33.37
N GLY A 16 -34.90 -24.59 32.91
CA GLY A 16 -33.57 -24.62 32.37
C GLY A 16 -33.51 -23.88 31.03
N GLY A 17 -33.00 -22.65 31.04
CA GLY A 17 -32.71 -21.90 29.81
C GLY A 17 -31.57 -22.56 29.02
N ILE A 18 -31.90 -23.18 27.90
CA ILE A 18 -30.91 -23.65 26.94
C ILE A 18 -30.34 -22.42 26.21
N ALA A 19 -29.17 -21.95 26.64
CA ALA A 19 -28.42 -20.93 25.89
C ALA A 19 -27.92 -21.54 24.58
N SER A 20 -28.62 -21.27 23.48
CA SER A 20 -28.16 -21.64 22.13
C SER A 20 -26.92 -20.83 21.82
N ALA A 21 -25.74 -21.45 21.90
CA ALA A 21 -24.50 -20.88 21.39
C ALA A 21 -24.62 -20.72 19.87
N GLN A 22 -24.89 -19.50 19.42
CA GLN A 22 -24.94 -19.16 18.01
C GLN A 22 -23.50 -19.23 17.50
N ALA A 23 -23.15 -20.29 16.80
CA ALA A 23 -21.84 -20.40 16.14
C ALA A 23 -21.72 -19.25 15.13
N ALA A 24 -20.74 -18.37 15.34
CA ALA A 24 -20.44 -17.30 14.39
C ALA A 24 -20.15 -17.92 13.02
N ALA A 25 -20.89 -17.50 11.99
CA ALA A 25 -20.65 -17.96 10.63
C ALA A 25 -19.16 -17.74 10.25
N PRO A 26 -18.53 -18.70 9.56
CA PRO A 26 -17.14 -18.55 9.15
C PRO A 26 -17.01 -17.28 8.30
N ARG A 27 -16.23 -16.30 8.80
CA ARG A 27 -15.91 -15.09 8.02
C ARG A 27 -15.05 -15.53 6.85
N THR A 28 -15.56 -15.38 5.64
CA THR A 28 -14.73 -15.54 4.43
C THR A 28 -13.50 -14.65 4.58
N PRO A 29 -12.27 -15.19 4.49
CA PRO A 29 -11.07 -14.37 4.57
C PRO A 29 -11.16 -13.26 3.52
N LEU A 30 -10.96 -12.02 3.93
CA LEU A 30 -10.87 -10.89 3.00
C LEU A 30 -9.71 -11.16 2.04
N ALA A 31 -9.90 -10.87 0.75
CA ALA A 31 -8.85 -11.02 -0.24
C ALA A 31 -7.60 -10.22 0.22
N PRO A 32 -6.39 -10.82 0.14
CA PRO A 32 -5.19 -10.13 0.51
C PRO A 32 -4.98 -8.88 -0.35
N THR A 33 -4.52 -7.81 0.27
CA THR A 33 -4.49 -6.47 -0.34
C THR A 33 -3.06 -5.98 -0.53
N VAL A 34 -2.81 -5.39 -1.70
CA VAL A 34 -1.67 -4.52 -2.01
C VAL A 34 -2.14 -3.08 -1.86
N LEU A 35 -1.55 -2.32 -0.94
CA LEU A 35 -1.78 -0.88 -0.80
C LEU A 35 -0.68 -0.13 -1.53
N VAL A 36 -1.04 0.73 -2.48
CA VAL A 36 -0.10 1.63 -3.15
C VAL A 36 -0.24 3.02 -2.54
N LEU A 37 0.83 3.51 -1.94
CA LEU A 37 0.96 4.87 -1.42
C LEU A 37 2.02 5.59 -2.26
N GLY A 38 1.58 6.50 -3.09
CA GLY A 38 2.43 7.20 -4.05
C GLY A 38 1.93 8.60 -4.35
N ASP A 39 2.58 9.21 -5.32
CA ASP A 39 2.25 10.54 -5.82
C ASP A 39 1.55 10.50 -7.20
N SER A 40 1.83 11.48 -8.04
CA SER A 40 1.22 11.62 -9.38
C SER A 40 1.57 10.47 -10.32
N LEU A 41 2.73 9.84 -10.16
CA LEU A 41 3.16 8.70 -10.99
C LEU A 41 2.30 7.46 -10.76
N SER A 42 1.71 7.33 -9.58
CA SER A 42 0.79 6.24 -9.23
C SER A 42 -0.67 6.66 -9.26
N ALA A 43 -0.98 7.97 -9.24
CA ALA A 43 -2.34 8.50 -9.24
C ALA A 43 -2.98 8.62 -10.65
N ALA A 44 -2.32 8.17 -11.71
CA ALA A 44 -2.76 8.31 -13.11
C ALA A 44 -2.93 9.79 -13.51
N HIS A 45 -1.91 10.63 -13.24
CA HIS A 45 -1.97 12.07 -13.51
C HIS A 45 -2.25 12.38 -14.98
N ASN A 46 -3.31 13.18 -15.25
CA ASN A 46 -3.74 13.62 -16.59
C ASN A 46 -4.03 12.49 -17.59
N ILE A 47 -4.28 11.26 -17.11
CA ILE A 47 -4.79 10.15 -17.92
C ILE A 47 -6.02 9.53 -17.24
N PRO A 48 -6.93 8.87 -18.00
CA PRO A 48 -8.02 8.14 -17.37
C PRO A 48 -7.51 7.09 -16.39
N ILE A 49 -8.11 7.01 -15.20
CA ILE A 49 -7.59 6.22 -14.07
C ILE A 49 -7.47 4.73 -14.40
N GLU A 50 -8.33 4.21 -15.27
CA GLU A 50 -8.33 2.82 -15.69
C GLU A 50 -7.08 2.41 -16.49
N TYR A 51 -6.39 3.37 -17.10
CA TYR A 51 -5.13 3.14 -17.81
C TYR A 51 -3.90 3.24 -16.93
N GLY A 52 -4.00 3.82 -15.72
CA GLY A 52 -2.86 3.92 -14.80
C GLY A 52 -2.36 2.55 -14.35
N TRP A 53 -1.05 2.43 -14.12
CA TRP A 53 -0.40 1.15 -13.79
C TRP A 53 -0.99 0.46 -12.55
N VAL A 54 -1.51 1.22 -11.57
CA VAL A 54 -2.14 0.64 -10.37
C VAL A 54 -3.48 -0.02 -10.72
N SER A 55 -4.28 0.57 -11.61
CA SER A 55 -5.52 -0.05 -12.10
C SER A 55 -5.22 -1.32 -12.92
N LEU A 56 -4.20 -1.27 -13.77
CA LEU A 56 -3.72 -2.45 -14.51
C LEU A 56 -3.19 -3.53 -13.56
N LEU A 57 -2.55 -3.13 -12.45
CA LEU A 57 -2.12 -4.06 -11.39
C LEU A 57 -3.33 -4.75 -10.76
N ASP A 58 -4.38 -4.01 -10.40
CA ASP A 58 -5.58 -4.59 -9.78
C ASP A 58 -6.23 -5.64 -10.70
N VAL A 59 -6.33 -5.34 -11.99
CA VAL A 59 -6.80 -6.32 -13.01
C VAL A 59 -5.91 -7.56 -13.04
N ARG A 60 -4.58 -7.41 -12.97
CA ARG A 60 -3.63 -8.55 -12.95
C ARG A 60 -3.77 -9.38 -11.68
N LEU A 61 -3.86 -8.74 -10.53
CA LEU A 61 -4.04 -9.38 -9.22
C LEU A 61 -5.36 -10.13 -9.11
N GLY A 62 -6.43 -9.60 -9.69
CA GLY A 62 -7.75 -10.22 -9.71
C GLY A 62 -7.81 -11.56 -10.47
N LYS A 63 -6.78 -11.85 -11.30
CA LYS A 63 -6.65 -13.13 -12.05
C LYS A 63 -5.83 -14.18 -11.28
N MET A 64 -5.25 -13.84 -10.13
CA MET A 64 -4.46 -14.77 -9.31
C MET A 64 -5.33 -15.71 -8.49
N VAL A 65 -4.75 -16.82 -8.04
CA VAL A 65 -5.36 -17.76 -7.10
C VAL A 65 -4.39 -17.98 -5.92
N PRO A 66 -4.77 -17.58 -4.71
CA PRO A 66 -5.99 -16.82 -4.36
C PRO A 66 -6.01 -15.42 -5.01
N LYS A 67 -7.21 -14.88 -5.19
CA LYS A 67 -7.40 -13.53 -5.73
C LYS A 67 -6.81 -12.48 -4.78
N TRP A 68 -6.05 -11.53 -5.33
CA TRP A 68 -5.56 -10.33 -4.63
C TRP A 68 -6.26 -9.08 -5.15
N THR A 69 -6.19 -8.00 -4.41
CA THR A 69 -6.69 -6.68 -4.83
C THR A 69 -5.62 -5.61 -4.63
N ALA A 70 -5.62 -4.58 -5.49
CA ALA A 70 -4.83 -3.37 -5.28
C ALA A 70 -5.72 -2.21 -4.85
N ILE A 71 -5.25 -1.45 -3.85
CA ILE A 71 -5.87 -0.20 -3.42
C ILE A 71 -4.91 0.93 -3.73
N ASN A 72 -5.35 1.85 -4.58
CA ASN A 72 -4.59 3.05 -4.88
C ASN A 72 -4.92 4.15 -3.86
N ALA A 73 -3.97 4.50 -3.02
CA ALA A 73 -4.06 5.61 -2.08
C ALA A 73 -3.15 6.79 -2.46
N SER A 74 -2.68 6.83 -3.71
CA SER A 74 -1.76 7.85 -4.23
C SER A 74 -2.47 9.18 -4.45
N ILE A 75 -1.76 10.28 -4.22
CA ILE A 75 -2.26 11.65 -4.42
C ILE A 75 -1.22 12.45 -5.21
N SER A 76 -1.63 13.06 -6.34
CA SER A 76 -0.75 13.93 -7.11
C SER A 76 -0.16 15.06 -6.26
N GLY A 77 1.15 15.29 -6.37
CA GLY A 77 1.86 16.31 -5.60
C GLY A 77 2.26 15.90 -4.18
N GLU A 78 1.98 14.66 -3.77
CA GLU A 78 2.26 14.21 -2.41
C GLU A 78 3.77 14.09 -2.15
N THR A 79 4.22 14.67 -1.02
CA THR A 79 5.59 14.51 -0.52
C THR A 79 5.70 13.33 0.45
N SER A 80 6.94 12.92 0.74
CA SER A 80 7.17 11.85 1.73
C SER A 80 6.62 12.18 3.12
N LEU A 81 6.65 13.45 3.54
CA LEU A 81 6.08 13.89 4.82
C LEU A 81 4.56 13.75 4.84
N SER A 82 3.88 14.16 3.78
CA SER A 82 2.43 14.04 3.66
C SER A 82 1.99 12.57 3.69
N GLY A 83 2.64 11.72 2.89
CA GLY A 83 2.39 10.27 2.89
C GLY A 83 2.61 9.63 4.25
N ARG A 84 3.70 10.00 4.94
CA ARG A 84 3.99 9.53 6.31
C ARG A 84 2.86 9.85 7.27
N ASN A 85 2.27 11.04 7.19
CA ASN A 85 1.18 11.47 8.07
C ASN A 85 -0.13 10.70 7.81
N ARG A 86 -0.39 10.28 6.56
CA ARG A 86 -1.60 9.54 6.18
C ARG A 86 -1.48 8.03 6.42
N LEU A 87 -0.28 7.47 6.34
CA LEU A 87 -0.06 6.03 6.33
C LEU A 87 -0.68 5.28 7.51
N PRO A 88 -0.62 5.77 8.79
CA PRO A 88 -1.21 5.05 9.92
C PRO A 88 -2.69 4.73 9.74
N LEU A 89 -3.47 5.71 9.25
CA LEU A 89 -4.90 5.52 8.99
C LEU A 89 -5.16 4.52 7.86
N LEU A 90 -4.33 4.56 6.81
CA LEU A 90 -4.44 3.65 5.67
C LEU A 90 -4.10 2.20 6.07
N LEU A 91 -3.05 1.99 6.86
CA LEU A 91 -2.69 0.68 7.40
C LEU A 91 -3.81 0.11 8.28
N HIS A 92 -4.39 0.95 9.15
CA HIS A 92 -5.52 0.55 10.00
C HIS A 92 -6.77 0.21 9.18
N LYS A 93 -7.07 1.00 8.14
CA LYS A 93 -8.27 0.81 7.32
C LYS A 93 -8.21 -0.43 6.43
N TYR A 94 -7.05 -0.67 5.80
CA TYR A 94 -6.94 -1.65 4.72
C TYR A 94 -6.22 -2.94 5.12
N HIS A 95 -5.50 -2.96 6.24
CA HIS A 95 -4.72 -4.11 6.71
C HIS A 95 -3.93 -4.80 5.59
N PRO A 96 -3.11 -4.06 4.82
CA PRO A 96 -2.50 -4.60 3.61
C PRO A 96 -1.49 -5.71 3.96
N ARG A 97 -1.39 -6.70 3.08
CA ARG A 97 -0.31 -7.70 3.12
C ARG A 97 0.98 -7.17 2.50
N VAL A 98 0.85 -6.24 1.55
CA VAL A 98 1.97 -5.57 0.89
C VAL A 98 1.69 -4.08 0.82
N LEU A 99 2.66 -3.26 1.23
CA LEU A 99 2.71 -1.83 0.94
C LEU A 99 3.68 -1.61 -0.21
N VAL A 100 3.20 -1.00 -1.29
CA VAL A 100 4.04 -0.40 -2.34
C VAL A 100 4.18 1.07 -2.01
N LEU A 101 5.42 1.52 -1.78
CA LEU A 101 5.75 2.88 -1.37
C LEU A 101 6.47 3.59 -2.51
N GLU A 102 5.79 4.54 -3.14
CA GLU A 102 6.23 5.31 -4.30
C GLU A 102 6.13 6.80 -3.97
N LEU A 103 7.09 7.34 -3.22
CA LEU A 103 7.15 8.75 -2.80
C LEU A 103 8.59 9.25 -2.82
N GLY A 104 8.76 10.54 -3.06
CA GLY A 104 10.03 11.23 -3.06
C GLY A 104 10.29 12.06 -4.31
N ALA A 105 9.47 11.89 -5.39
CA ALA A 105 9.59 12.75 -6.58
C ALA A 105 9.34 14.20 -6.22
N ASN A 106 8.26 14.50 -5.50
CA ASN A 106 7.93 15.87 -5.09
C ASN A 106 8.91 16.44 -4.07
N ASP A 107 9.47 15.61 -3.18
CA ASP A 107 10.57 16.04 -2.30
C ASP A 107 11.78 16.48 -3.15
N GLY A 108 12.13 15.69 -4.15
CA GLY A 108 13.23 15.97 -5.05
C GLY A 108 12.98 17.19 -5.94
N LEU A 109 11.80 17.30 -6.55
CA LEU A 109 11.43 18.44 -7.40
C LEU A 109 11.42 19.77 -6.63
N GLN A 110 11.11 19.73 -5.34
CA GLN A 110 11.14 20.88 -4.43
C GLN A 110 12.54 21.14 -3.82
N GLY A 111 13.53 20.28 -4.11
CA GLY A 111 14.88 20.40 -3.55
C GLY A 111 14.92 20.19 -2.03
N LEU A 112 13.99 19.41 -1.47
CA LEU A 112 13.95 19.16 -0.02
C LEU A 112 15.17 18.34 0.42
N PRO A 113 15.59 18.47 1.71
CA PRO A 113 16.76 17.76 2.20
C PRO A 113 16.59 16.23 2.12
N LEU A 114 17.52 15.53 1.48
CA LEU A 114 17.53 14.07 1.36
C LEU A 114 17.49 13.33 2.71
N PRO A 115 18.11 13.82 3.80
CA PRO A 115 17.93 13.22 5.13
C PRO A 115 16.48 13.22 5.60
N ALA A 116 15.69 14.26 5.33
CA ALA A 116 14.28 14.30 5.69
C ALA A 116 13.45 13.27 4.88
N LEU A 117 13.70 13.17 3.58
CA LEU A 117 13.11 12.12 2.74
C LEU A 117 13.44 10.73 3.28
N ARG A 118 14.71 10.46 3.58
CA ARG A 118 15.16 9.18 4.15
C ARG A 118 14.41 8.85 5.44
N ASP A 119 14.32 9.80 6.37
CA ASP A 119 13.69 9.58 7.68
C ASP A 119 12.18 9.36 7.55
N ASN A 120 11.52 10.03 6.59
CA ASN A 120 10.11 9.81 6.32
C ASN A 120 9.85 8.41 5.72
N LEU A 121 10.61 8.03 4.70
CA LEU A 121 10.50 6.69 4.08
C LEU A 121 10.84 5.58 5.08
N ASP A 122 11.89 5.76 5.89
CA ASP A 122 12.29 4.83 6.94
C ASP A 122 11.17 4.59 7.95
N ALA A 123 10.56 5.68 8.42
CA ALA A 123 9.44 5.62 9.35
C ALA A 123 8.23 4.89 8.74
N MET A 124 7.90 5.15 7.47
CA MET A 124 6.79 4.48 6.76
C MET A 124 7.05 2.99 6.59
N ILE A 125 8.27 2.60 6.20
CA ILE A 125 8.65 1.18 6.11
C ILE A 125 8.49 0.50 7.47
N ALA A 126 9.02 1.11 8.53
CA ALA A 126 8.90 0.57 9.88
C ALA A 126 7.44 0.47 10.36
N MET A 127 6.58 1.43 10.03
CA MET A 127 5.14 1.37 10.36
C MET A 127 4.48 0.17 9.67
N ALA A 128 4.70 -0.02 8.37
CA ALA A 128 4.14 -1.13 7.62
C ALA A 128 4.64 -2.49 8.14
N GLN A 129 5.95 -2.63 8.37
CA GLN A 129 6.54 -3.87 8.89
C GLN A 129 5.99 -4.26 10.27
N ARG A 130 5.72 -3.27 11.16
CA ARG A 130 5.08 -3.54 12.46
C ARG A 130 3.66 -4.10 12.36
N THR A 131 2.95 -3.85 11.27
CA THR A 131 1.63 -4.47 11.01
C THR A 131 1.73 -5.84 10.34
N GLY A 132 2.95 -6.32 10.05
CA GLY A 132 3.20 -7.56 9.32
C GLY A 132 3.13 -7.39 7.79
N ALA A 133 2.98 -6.17 7.27
CA ALA A 133 3.01 -5.92 5.84
C ALA A 133 4.44 -6.01 5.29
N ARG A 134 4.59 -6.65 4.14
CA ARG A 134 5.82 -6.60 3.34
C ARG A 134 5.87 -5.28 2.59
N VAL A 135 7.06 -4.75 2.34
CA VAL A 135 7.22 -3.46 1.66
C VAL A 135 7.97 -3.63 0.34
N LEU A 136 7.43 -3.02 -0.70
CA LEU A 136 8.11 -2.78 -1.97
C LEU A 136 8.36 -1.28 -2.10
N LEU A 137 9.62 -0.89 -2.15
CA LEU A 137 10.03 0.50 -2.36
C LEU A 137 10.23 0.73 -3.86
N LEU A 138 9.64 1.80 -4.41
CA LEU A 138 9.83 2.20 -5.80
C LEU A 138 10.74 3.43 -5.83
N GLY A 139 11.92 3.27 -6.42
CA GLY A 139 12.88 4.34 -6.60
C GLY A 139 12.50 5.27 -7.76
N ILE A 140 12.95 6.51 -7.64
CA ILE A 140 12.63 7.60 -8.55
C ILE A 140 13.93 8.23 -9.04
N GLU A 141 13.91 8.70 -10.27
CA GLU A 141 14.97 9.54 -10.86
C GLU A 141 14.44 10.95 -11.11
N LEU A 142 15.29 11.94 -10.88
CA LEU A 142 14.99 13.32 -11.22
C LEU A 142 15.60 13.70 -12.57
N PRO A 143 15.05 14.72 -13.27
CA PRO A 143 15.64 15.30 -14.48
C PRO A 143 17.10 15.71 -14.29
N LEU A 144 17.84 15.74 -15.39
CA LEU A 144 19.30 15.98 -15.36
C LEU A 144 19.70 17.34 -14.77
N ASN A 145 18.85 18.34 -14.91
CA ASN A 145 19.08 19.69 -14.39
C ASN A 145 19.14 19.79 -12.84
N TYR A 146 18.78 18.73 -12.11
CA TYR A 146 18.96 18.65 -10.65
C TYR A 146 20.41 18.31 -10.24
N GLY A 147 21.28 18.07 -11.21
CA GLY A 147 22.68 17.78 -11.00
C GLY A 147 22.96 16.36 -10.50
N PRO A 148 24.17 15.84 -10.78
CA PRO A 148 24.51 14.45 -10.46
C PRO A 148 24.52 14.19 -8.96
N GLN A 149 25.09 15.10 -8.17
CA GLN A 149 25.23 14.91 -6.72
C GLN A 149 23.89 14.68 -6.00
N TYR A 150 22.88 15.49 -6.31
CA TYR A 150 21.57 15.35 -5.67
C TYR A 150 20.83 14.09 -6.17
N ARG A 151 20.94 13.80 -7.47
CA ARG A 151 20.34 12.61 -8.07
C ARG A 151 20.98 11.32 -7.55
N ASP A 152 22.30 11.28 -7.42
CA ASP A 152 23.02 10.14 -6.83
C ASP A 152 22.66 9.96 -5.35
N GLY A 153 22.54 11.05 -4.62
CA GLY A 153 22.09 11.06 -3.24
C GLY A 153 20.67 10.49 -3.10
N LEU A 154 19.76 10.87 -4.00
CA LEU A 154 18.39 10.35 -4.02
C LEU A 154 18.39 8.83 -4.26
N ARG A 155 19.13 8.33 -5.26
CA ARG A 155 19.29 6.88 -5.49
C ARG A 155 19.84 6.16 -4.26
N ALA A 156 20.84 6.76 -3.61
CA ALA A 156 21.47 6.20 -2.43
C ALA A 156 20.48 6.08 -1.24
N VAL A 157 19.51 7.01 -1.10
CA VAL A 157 18.45 6.91 -0.09
C VAL A 157 17.66 5.64 -0.28
N TYR A 158 17.09 5.37 -1.46
CA TYR A 158 16.31 4.17 -1.73
C TYR A 158 17.12 2.89 -1.55
N ALA A 159 18.29 2.83 -2.13
CA ALA A 159 19.16 1.66 -2.03
C ALA A 159 19.62 1.40 -0.59
N GLY A 160 19.92 2.45 0.18
CA GLY A 160 20.28 2.37 1.59
C GLY A 160 19.14 1.83 2.45
N LEU A 161 17.93 2.35 2.27
CA LEU A 161 16.74 1.90 2.98
C LEU A 161 16.38 0.46 2.63
N ALA A 162 16.43 0.07 1.37
CA ALA A 162 16.16 -1.30 0.95
C ALA A 162 17.08 -2.29 1.66
N ARG A 163 18.37 -1.97 1.77
CA ARG A 163 19.35 -2.81 2.50
C ARG A 163 19.10 -2.82 4.00
N SER A 164 18.96 -1.64 4.63
CA SER A 164 18.87 -1.54 6.09
C SER A 164 17.55 -2.08 6.65
N ARG A 165 16.47 -1.99 5.88
CA ARG A 165 15.13 -2.46 6.27
C ARG A 165 14.76 -3.83 5.67
N HIS A 166 15.64 -4.43 4.89
CA HIS A 166 15.40 -5.70 4.20
C HIS A 166 14.10 -5.69 3.38
N THR A 167 13.88 -4.60 2.61
CA THR A 167 12.72 -4.46 1.74
C THR A 167 13.09 -4.72 0.29
N ALA A 168 12.10 -5.13 -0.51
CA ALA A 168 12.26 -5.18 -1.95
C ALA A 168 12.37 -3.75 -2.53
N LEU A 169 13.11 -3.61 -3.62
CA LEU A 169 13.33 -2.35 -4.32
C LEU A 169 13.19 -2.54 -5.83
N VAL A 170 12.43 -1.65 -6.47
CA VAL A 170 12.55 -1.35 -7.90
C VAL A 170 13.42 -0.10 -7.99
N PRO A 171 14.64 -0.15 -8.54
CA PRO A 171 15.58 0.98 -8.51
C PRO A 171 15.05 2.23 -9.21
N PHE A 172 14.30 2.06 -10.31
CA PHE A 172 13.68 3.15 -11.05
C PHE A 172 12.33 2.74 -11.63
N LEU A 173 11.26 3.39 -11.18
CA LEU A 173 9.89 3.11 -11.61
C LEU A 173 9.69 3.27 -13.12
N LEU A 174 10.24 4.35 -13.71
CA LEU A 174 10.06 4.71 -15.12
C LEU A 174 11.20 4.21 -16.02
N ASP A 175 11.87 3.11 -15.64
CA ASP A 175 12.91 2.53 -16.47
C ASP A 175 12.39 2.13 -17.86
N GLY A 176 13.13 2.59 -18.92
CA GLY A 176 12.72 2.42 -20.30
C GLY A 176 11.48 3.22 -20.73
N VAL A 177 11.02 4.18 -19.89
CA VAL A 177 9.92 5.09 -20.18
C VAL A 177 10.38 6.54 -20.19
N ALA A 178 11.07 7.00 -19.13
CA ALA A 178 11.38 8.41 -18.90
C ALA A 178 12.26 9.07 -19.99
N LEU A 179 13.04 8.30 -20.71
CA LEU A 179 13.95 8.80 -21.76
C LEU A 179 13.33 8.75 -23.17
N ASP A 180 12.11 8.22 -23.33
CA ASP A 180 11.40 8.19 -24.60
C ASP A 180 10.32 9.28 -24.61
N PRO A 181 10.51 10.39 -25.35
CA PRO A 181 9.52 11.48 -25.42
C PRO A 181 8.15 11.01 -25.90
N ALA A 182 8.06 9.93 -26.67
CA ALA A 182 6.78 9.38 -27.13
C ALA A 182 6.00 8.69 -26.00
N LEU A 183 6.66 8.33 -24.89
CA LEU A 183 6.04 7.69 -23.71
C LEU A 183 5.76 8.66 -22.57
N MET A 184 6.20 9.92 -22.69
CA MET A 184 6.03 10.96 -21.68
C MET A 184 5.02 12.03 -22.14
N GLN A 185 4.34 12.62 -21.18
CA GLN A 185 3.52 13.81 -21.38
C GLN A 185 4.40 15.03 -21.71
N ALA A 186 3.79 16.12 -22.18
CA ALA A 186 4.52 17.34 -22.59
C ALA A 186 5.33 17.96 -21.43
N ASP A 187 5.01 17.66 -20.17
CA ASP A 187 5.76 18.12 -19.00
C ASP A 187 7.09 17.38 -18.78
N GLY A 188 7.31 16.26 -19.48
CA GLY A 188 8.52 15.44 -19.34
C GLY A 188 8.67 14.72 -18.01
N LEU A 189 7.63 14.72 -17.17
CA LEU A 189 7.63 14.13 -15.83
C LEU A 189 6.70 12.91 -15.72
N HIS A 190 5.56 12.95 -16.41
CA HIS A 190 4.52 11.93 -16.28
C HIS A 190 4.41 11.07 -17.54
N PRO A 191 4.21 9.75 -17.40
CA PRO A 191 3.94 8.86 -18.53
C PRO A 191 2.61 9.17 -19.20
N VAL A 192 2.52 8.88 -20.51
CA VAL A 192 1.24 8.81 -21.22
C VAL A 192 0.58 7.44 -20.98
N ALA A 193 -0.74 7.34 -21.17
CA ALA A 193 -1.48 6.09 -20.92
C ALA A 193 -0.89 4.83 -21.59
N LYS A 194 -0.37 4.95 -22.83
CA LYS A 194 0.26 3.80 -23.52
C LYS A 194 1.56 3.31 -22.87
N ALA A 195 2.19 4.10 -22.00
CA ALA A 195 3.42 3.73 -21.29
C ALA A 195 3.13 2.93 -19.99
N GLU A 196 1.94 3.07 -19.40
CA GLU A 196 1.57 2.51 -18.11
C GLU A 196 1.71 0.97 -18.02
N PRO A 197 1.44 0.17 -19.08
CA PRO A 197 1.75 -1.26 -19.06
C PRO A 197 3.25 -1.54 -18.89
N ARG A 198 4.14 -0.69 -19.40
CA ARG A 198 5.59 -0.80 -19.19
C ARG A 198 5.95 -0.47 -17.76
N VAL A 199 5.36 0.58 -17.17
CA VAL A 199 5.53 0.93 -15.75
C VAL A 199 5.13 -0.24 -14.87
N LEU A 200 3.96 -0.86 -15.10
CA LEU A 200 3.55 -2.06 -14.37
C LEU A 200 4.57 -3.21 -14.53
N ASN A 201 5.12 -3.40 -15.73
CA ASN A 201 6.10 -4.47 -15.96
C ASN A 201 7.43 -4.22 -15.24
N ASN A 202 7.82 -2.97 -14.95
CA ASN A 202 8.96 -2.65 -14.10
C ASN A 202 8.71 -3.04 -12.64
N VAL A 203 7.49 -2.88 -12.15
CA VAL A 203 7.08 -3.18 -10.77
C VAL A 203 6.86 -4.67 -10.54
N TRP A 204 6.25 -5.35 -11.50
CA TRP A 204 5.70 -6.70 -11.34
C TRP A 204 6.69 -7.75 -10.85
N PRO A 205 7.92 -7.90 -11.38
CA PRO A 205 8.84 -8.96 -10.96
C PRO A 205 9.24 -8.87 -9.48
N ALA A 206 9.36 -7.65 -8.94
CA ALA A 206 9.66 -7.45 -7.52
C ALA A 206 8.41 -7.66 -6.65
N LEU A 207 7.26 -7.15 -7.07
CA LEU A 207 6.00 -7.28 -6.35
C LEU A 207 5.54 -8.75 -6.28
N GLN A 208 5.60 -9.49 -7.38
CA GLN A 208 5.16 -10.89 -7.46
C GLN A 208 5.82 -11.76 -6.37
N ARG A 209 7.11 -11.52 -6.07
CA ARG A 209 7.83 -12.24 -5.01
C ARG A 209 7.31 -11.95 -3.59
N LEU A 210 6.52 -10.90 -3.43
CA LEU A 210 5.92 -10.52 -2.16
C LEU A 210 4.46 -11.00 -2.01
N LEU A 211 3.91 -11.70 -2.97
CA LEU A 211 2.49 -12.14 -2.95
C LEU A 211 2.29 -13.56 -2.41
N HIS A 212 3.30 -14.17 -1.80
CA HIS A 212 3.25 -15.55 -1.28
C HIS A 212 3.09 -15.64 0.22
#